data_5e26c3ef0862171bd0ec90560315e70c
#
_entry.id   5e26c3ef0862171bd0ec90560315e70c
#
_cell.length_a   1.000
_cell.length_b   1.000
_cell.length_c   1.000
_cell.angle_alpha   90.00
_cell.angle_beta   90.00
_cell.angle_gamma   90.00
#
_symmetry.space_group_name_H-M   'P 1'
#
loop_
_entity.id
_entity.type
_entity.pdbx_description
1 polymer ?
#
loop_
_entity_poly.entity_id
_entity_poly.type
_entity_poly.pdbx_seq_one_letter_code
_entity_poly.pdbx_strand_id
1 'polypeptide(L)'
;VDEPYRMFTSRAEYRTLLRQDNADFRLTPISYEAGLADKHRYDYTMRKYDSTDRLVGFFDATPLKPDVVNGYLESVSSATVDSRKRISDLVSRPQVKLNDIFDLVPRGTFTKGNIDLEREFASPMKSVLVDGVEYSDLLGYGDYQSLTAQFDDSCGAVSYKDAAYILKFNTEYPVSKLDSDALNTKVDANYKRDILDSCEIAIKYKGYIQREQQMADKIMRLENLTIPEDFDFDRVESLSIECRQKLKRYAPRTIAQA
;
A
#
# COMPACT_ATOMS: atom_id res chain seq x y z
N VAL A 1 -21.48 23.90 13.45
CA VAL A 1 -20.39 23.88 12.46
C VAL A 1 -21.01 23.36 11.18
N ASP A 2 -21.22 24.24 10.22
CA ASP A 2 -22.01 23.94 9.02
C ASP A 2 -21.19 23.22 7.93
N GLU A 3 -19.89 23.15 8.06
CA GLU A 3 -19.03 22.38 7.16
C GLU A 3 -18.28 21.26 7.90
N PRO A 4 -18.27 20.04 7.33
CA PRO A 4 -17.46 18.96 7.88
C PRO A 4 -15.98 19.31 7.76
N TYR A 5 -15.19 18.92 8.75
CA TYR A 5 -13.74 19.08 8.72
C TYR A 5 -13.16 18.39 7.49
N ARG A 6 -12.47 19.13 6.64
CA ARG A 6 -11.80 18.61 5.43
C ARG A 6 -10.29 18.69 5.62
N MET A 7 -9.65 17.54 5.66
CA MET A 7 -8.20 17.46 5.60
C MET A 7 -7.78 17.33 4.13
N PHE A 8 -7.16 18.39 3.60
CA PHE A 8 -6.54 18.30 2.28
C PHE A 8 -5.16 17.63 2.39
N THR A 9 -4.88 16.69 1.50
CA THR A 9 -3.57 16.02 1.45
C THR A 9 -2.40 17.00 1.29
N SER A 10 -2.64 18.15 0.66
CA SER A 10 -1.64 19.23 0.53
C SER A 10 -1.24 19.89 1.85
N ARG A 11 -2.08 19.74 2.89
CA ARG A 11 -1.84 20.30 4.24
C ARG A 11 -1.43 19.24 5.26
N ALA A 12 -1.41 17.97 4.87
CA ALA A 12 -0.98 16.91 5.76
C ALA A 12 0.55 16.95 5.89
N GLU A 13 1.04 17.00 7.12
CA GLU A 13 2.44 16.71 7.42
C GLU A 13 2.72 15.24 7.10
N TYR A 14 3.94 14.97 6.63
CA TYR A 14 4.38 13.60 6.27
C TYR A 14 3.47 12.89 5.26
N ARG A 15 2.91 13.65 4.29
CA ARG A 15 1.97 13.12 3.30
C ARG A 15 2.51 11.94 2.49
N THR A 16 3.84 11.83 2.33
CA THR A 16 4.47 10.70 1.65
C THR A 16 4.43 9.42 2.49
N LEU A 17 4.33 9.55 3.82
CA LEU A 17 4.12 8.43 4.75
C LEU A 17 2.65 8.08 4.91
N LEU A 18 1.75 9.07 4.77
CA LEU A 18 0.30 8.94 4.97
C LEU A 18 -0.43 8.89 3.63
N ARG A 19 -0.16 7.87 2.83
CA ARG A 19 -0.78 7.69 1.51
C ARG A 19 -2.03 6.83 1.60
N GLN A 20 -2.90 6.95 0.59
CA GLN A 20 -4.09 6.10 0.46
C GLN A 20 -3.69 4.63 0.23
N ASP A 21 -2.67 4.39 -0.59
CA ASP A 21 -2.19 3.07 -0.97
C ASP A 21 -1.61 2.25 0.19
N ASN A 22 -1.13 2.91 1.27
CA ASN A 22 -0.61 2.23 2.46
C ASN A 22 -1.52 2.34 3.69
N ALA A 23 -2.75 2.81 3.52
CA ALA A 23 -3.68 2.97 4.62
C ALA A 23 -4.05 1.63 5.27
N ASP A 24 -4.19 0.58 4.47
CA ASP A 24 -4.45 -0.77 4.93
C ASP A 24 -3.33 -1.28 5.86
N PHE A 25 -2.06 -1.12 5.47
CA PHE A 25 -0.91 -1.51 6.29
C PHE A 25 -0.88 -0.80 7.65
N ARG A 26 -1.16 0.49 7.67
CA ARG A 26 -1.13 1.29 8.90
C ARG A 26 -2.32 1.04 9.81
N LEU A 27 -3.51 0.85 9.24
CA LEU A 27 -4.75 0.85 10.00
C LEU A 27 -5.29 -0.55 10.29
N THR A 28 -5.03 -1.56 9.44
CA THR A 28 -5.56 -2.91 9.65
C THR A 28 -5.08 -3.55 10.95
N PRO A 29 -3.78 -3.45 11.35
CA PRO A 29 -3.34 -4.00 12.62
C PRO A 29 -4.07 -3.37 13.82
N ILE A 30 -4.18 -2.04 13.83
CA ILE A 30 -4.87 -1.30 14.90
C ILE A 30 -6.36 -1.66 14.93
N SER A 31 -6.99 -1.76 13.75
CA SER A 31 -8.39 -2.13 13.60
C SER A 31 -8.66 -3.57 14.06
N TYR A 32 -7.73 -4.48 13.81
CA TYR A 32 -7.80 -5.88 14.28
C TYR A 32 -7.67 -5.95 15.81
N GLU A 33 -6.71 -5.26 16.41
CA GLU A 33 -6.55 -5.18 17.87
C GLU A 33 -7.79 -4.56 18.55
N ALA A 34 -8.43 -3.59 17.91
CA ALA A 34 -9.67 -2.97 18.38
C ALA A 34 -10.93 -3.83 18.13
N GLY A 35 -10.81 -5.01 17.50
CA GLY A 35 -11.93 -5.87 17.18
C GLY A 35 -12.84 -5.38 16.05
N LEU A 36 -12.38 -4.42 15.24
CA LEU A 36 -13.12 -3.84 14.12
C LEU A 36 -12.82 -4.53 12.79
N ALA A 37 -11.61 -5.03 12.59
CA ALA A 37 -11.24 -5.85 11.45
C ALA A 37 -11.22 -7.33 11.85
N ASP A 38 -11.64 -8.18 10.93
CA ASP A 38 -11.55 -9.62 11.12
C ASP A 38 -10.13 -10.17 10.85
N LYS A 39 -9.93 -11.44 11.22
CA LYS A 39 -8.63 -12.11 11.06
C LYS A 39 -8.25 -12.27 9.57
N HIS A 40 -9.22 -12.48 8.69
CA HIS A 40 -8.94 -12.68 7.26
C HIS A 40 -8.36 -11.42 6.64
N ARG A 41 -8.94 -10.27 6.95
CA ARG A 41 -8.44 -8.96 6.50
C ARG A 41 -7.04 -8.67 7.03
N TYR A 42 -6.80 -9.00 8.30
CA TYR A 42 -5.49 -8.87 8.90
C TYR A 42 -4.46 -9.75 8.19
N ASP A 43 -4.75 -11.06 8.06
CA ASP A 43 -3.85 -12.02 7.42
C ASP A 43 -3.56 -11.64 5.95
N TYR A 44 -4.59 -11.17 5.21
CA TYR A 44 -4.42 -10.66 3.85
C TYR A 44 -3.44 -9.49 3.79
N THR A 45 -3.67 -8.49 4.63
CA THR A 45 -2.84 -7.28 4.64
C THR A 45 -1.40 -7.61 5.01
N MET A 46 -1.19 -8.37 6.08
CA MET A 46 0.15 -8.72 6.53
C MET A 46 0.90 -9.53 5.47
N ARG A 47 0.25 -10.52 4.87
CA ARG A 47 0.86 -11.35 3.83
C ARG A 47 1.17 -10.56 2.55
N LYS A 48 0.28 -9.63 2.15
CA LYS A 48 0.53 -8.72 1.02
C LYS A 48 1.83 -7.96 1.20
N TYR A 49 2.04 -7.35 2.36
CA TYR A 49 3.24 -6.56 2.61
C TYR A 49 4.49 -7.40 2.82
N ASP A 50 4.39 -8.58 3.43
CA ASP A 50 5.49 -9.52 3.54
C ASP A 50 5.96 -10.02 2.15
N SER A 51 5.03 -10.32 1.25
CA SER A 51 5.34 -10.65 -0.15
C SER A 51 5.92 -9.44 -0.91
N THR A 52 5.40 -8.24 -0.65
CA THR A 52 5.93 -6.99 -1.23
C THR A 52 7.38 -6.77 -0.83
N ASP A 53 7.72 -6.90 0.45
CA ASP A 53 9.08 -6.70 0.94
C ASP A 53 10.07 -7.73 0.37
N ARG A 54 9.65 -9.01 0.30
CA ARG A 54 10.48 -10.05 -0.33
C ARG A 54 10.73 -9.78 -1.81
N LEU A 55 9.69 -9.38 -2.56
CA LEU A 55 9.82 -9.07 -3.98
C LEU A 55 10.64 -7.81 -4.23
N VAL A 56 10.48 -6.76 -3.44
CA VAL A 56 11.33 -5.55 -3.52
C VAL A 56 12.79 -5.90 -3.27
N GLY A 57 13.08 -6.71 -2.26
CA GLY A 57 14.43 -7.22 -2.01
C GLY A 57 15.00 -8.02 -3.20
N PHE A 58 14.17 -8.88 -3.81
CA PHE A 58 14.54 -9.61 -5.02
C PHE A 58 14.82 -8.67 -6.21
N PHE A 59 13.99 -7.66 -6.45
CA PHE A 59 14.17 -6.69 -7.53
C PHE A 59 15.40 -5.81 -7.32
N ASP A 60 15.73 -5.48 -6.07
CA ASP A 60 16.96 -4.75 -5.70
C ASP A 60 18.23 -5.60 -5.95
N ALA A 61 18.14 -6.92 -5.83
CA ALA A 61 19.27 -7.83 -6.00
C ALA A 61 19.44 -8.35 -7.43
N THR A 62 18.38 -8.30 -8.27
CA THR A 62 18.34 -8.98 -9.55
C THR A 62 18.66 -8.02 -10.72
N PRO A 63 19.80 -8.22 -11.42
CA PRO A 63 20.11 -7.46 -12.62
C PRO A 63 19.56 -8.13 -13.88
N LEU A 64 18.96 -7.35 -14.77
CA LEU A 64 18.57 -7.77 -16.12
C LEU A 64 19.60 -7.35 -17.18
N LYS A 65 19.68 -8.13 -18.24
CA LYS A 65 20.54 -7.84 -19.39
C LYS A 65 19.89 -6.81 -20.33
N PRO A 66 20.70 -6.03 -21.06
CA PRO A 66 20.20 -5.09 -22.08
C PRO A 66 19.24 -5.74 -23.09
N ASP A 67 19.60 -6.92 -23.60
CA ASP A 67 18.84 -7.64 -24.63
C ASP A 67 17.41 -7.97 -24.17
N VAL A 68 17.20 -8.13 -22.86
CA VAL A 68 15.88 -8.46 -22.28
C VAL A 68 14.99 -7.22 -22.16
N VAL A 69 15.60 -6.04 -21.86
CA VAL A 69 14.82 -4.87 -21.44
C VAL A 69 14.80 -3.73 -22.45
N ASN A 70 15.79 -3.63 -23.36
CA ASN A 70 15.89 -2.48 -24.26
C ASN A 70 14.71 -2.34 -25.20
N GLY A 71 14.16 -3.44 -25.73
CA GLY A 71 12.97 -3.40 -26.57
C GLY A 71 11.75 -2.80 -25.86
N TYR A 72 11.57 -3.11 -24.58
CA TYR A 72 10.53 -2.50 -23.76
C TYR A 72 10.85 -1.03 -23.44
N LEU A 73 12.10 -0.72 -23.07
CA LEU A 73 12.50 0.65 -22.76
C LEU A 73 12.28 1.59 -23.95
N GLU A 74 12.58 1.16 -25.16
CA GLU A 74 12.30 1.90 -26.39
C GLU A 74 10.80 2.13 -26.59
N SER A 75 9.98 1.09 -26.37
CA SER A 75 8.51 1.19 -26.53
C SER A 75 7.86 2.21 -25.60
N VAL A 76 8.44 2.42 -24.41
CA VAL A 76 7.97 3.41 -23.43
C VAL A 76 8.76 4.73 -23.47
N SER A 77 9.55 4.95 -24.53
CA SER A 77 10.39 6.16 -24.72
C SER A 77 11.34 6.41 -23.54
N SER A 78 11.88 5.36 -22.95
CA SER A 78 12.88 5.42 -21.90
C SER A 78 14.28 5.13 -22.47
N ALA A 79 15.32 5.75 -21.92
CA ALA A 79 16.69 5.52 -22.36
C ALA A 79 17.07 4.04 -22.23
N THR A 80 17.68 3.48 -23.29
CA THR A 80 18.24 2.13 -23.28
C THR A 80 19.41 2.00 -22.34
N VAL A 81 19.81 0.79 -22.02
CA VAL A 81 20.93 0.49 -21.14
C VAL A 81 22.00 -0.32 -21.88
N ASP A 82 23.27 -0.01 -21.63
CA ASP A 82 24.42 -0.67 -22.23
C ASP A 82 24.99 -1.80 -21.37
N SER A 83 24.60 -1.84 -20.11
CA SER A 83 25.05 -2.81 -19.12
C SER A 83 23.88 -3.35 -18.30
N ARG A 84 24.13 -4.44 -17.58
CA ARG A 84 23.14 -5.01 -16.65
C ARG A 84 22.70 -3.97 -15.64
N LYS A 85 21.39 -3.80 -15.46
CA LYS A 85 20.77 -2.91 -14.47
C LYS A 85 19.82 -3.71 -13.58
N ARG A 86 19.78 -3.35 -12.29
CA ARG A 86 18.82 -3.94 -11.36
C ARG A 86 17.40 -3.62 -11.78
N ILE A 87 16.49 -4.52 -11.49
CA ILE A 87 15.06 -4.29 -11.79
C ILE A 87 14.58 -3.02 -11.12
N SER A 88 14.94 -2.79 -9.84
CA SER A 88 14.57 -1.58 -9.11
C SER A 88 15.11 -0.29 -9.74
N ASP A 89 16.34 -0.30 -10.30
CA ASP A 89 16.91 0.86 -10.98
C ASP A 89 16.15 1.20 -12.28
N LEU A 90 15.61 0.19 -12.95
CA LEU A 90 14.79 0.36 -14.16
C LEU A 90 13.40 0.89 -13.80
N VAL A 91 12.75 0.28 -12.81
CA VAL A 91 11.39 0.63 -12.35
C VAL A 91 11.36 2.01 -11.67
N SER A 92 12.48 2.49 -11.12
CA SER A 92 12.55 3.85 -10.56
C SER A 92 12.30 4.96 -11.61
N ARG A 93 12.38 4.64 -12.91
CA ARG A 93 12.10 5.59 -14.00
C ARG A 93 10.59 5.81 -14.13
N PRO A 94 10.10 7.07 -14.31
CA PRO A 94 8.67 7.37 -14.34
C PRO A 94 7.87 6.59 -15.40
N GLN A 95 8.46 6.38 -16.58
CA GLN A 95 7.80 5.73 -17.72
C GLN A 95 7.73 4.21 -17.60
N VAL A 96 8.57 3.61 -16.75
CA VAL A 96 8.71 2.16 -16.63
C VAL A 96 7.72 1.64 -15.58
N LYS A 97 6.93 0.64 -15.95
CA LYS A 97 6.01 -0.04 -15.04
C LYS A 97 6.58 -1.38 -14.60
N LEU A 98 6.41 -1.72 -13.34
CA LEU A 98 6.91 -2.97 -12.79
C LEU A 98 6.23 -4.18 -13.43
N ASN A 99 4.92 -4.13 -13.67
CA ASN A 99 4.18 -5.23 -14.31
C ASN A 99 4.81 -5.65 -15.63
N ASP A 100 5.16 -4.67 -16.49
CA ASP A 100 5.73 -4.95 -17.81
C ASP A 100 7.14 -5.56 -17.69
N ILE A 101 7.96 -5.03 -16.77
CA ILE A 101 9.29 -5.60 -16.48
C ILE A 101 9.17 -6.99 -15.87
N PHE A 102 8.21 -7.21 -14.98
CA PHE A 102 8.00 -8.50 -14.32
C PHE A 102 7.76 -9.63 -15.32
N ASP A 103 6.97 -9.37 -16.35
CA ASP A 103 6.67 -10.35 -17.41
C ASP A 103 7.88 -10.65 -18.31
N LEU A 104 8.87 -9.76 -18.36
CA LEU A 104 10.13 -9.99 -19.07
C LEU A 104 11.14 -10.81 -18.26
N VAL A 105 10.98 -10.95 -16.95
CA VAL A 105 11.91 -11.69 -16.11
C VAL A 105 11.75 -13.20 -16.34
N PRO A 106 12.80 -13.93 -16.75
CA PRO A 106 12.71 -15.36 -16.92
C PRO A 106 12.33 -16.05 -15.60
N ARG A 107 11.34 -16.94 -15.64
CA ARG A 107 10.83 -17.65 -14.43
C ARG A 107 11.94 -18.33 -13.61
N GLY A 108 12.93 -18.93 -14.26
CA GLY A 108 14.09 -19.51 -13.55
C GLY A 108 14.92 -18.52 -12.75
N THR A 109 14.77 -17.20 -12.97
CA THR A 109 15.44 -16.17 -12.18
C THR A 109 14.80 -16.04 -10.80
N PHE A 110 13.49 -16.17 -10.72
CA PHE A 110 12.76 -16.16 -9.44
C PHE A 110 13.15 -17.36 -8.57
N THR A 111 13.19 -18.55 -9.14
CA THR A 111 13.62 -19.77 -8.45
C THR A 111 15.05 -19.64 -7.91
N LYS A 112 15.97 -19.07 -8.69
CA LYS A 112 17.34 -18.80 -8.24
C LYS A 112 17.41 -17.79 -7.10
N GLY A 113 16.48 -16.87 -7.05
CA GLY A 113 16.34 -15.88 -5.98
C GLY A 113 15.51 -16.34 -4.79
N ASN A 114 15.17 -17.63 -4.71
CA ASN A 114 14.29 -18.20 -3.67
C ASN A 114 12.88 -17.57 -3.62
N ILE A 115 12.38 -17.09 -4.74
CA ILE A 115 11.02 -16.58 -4.88
C ILE A 115 10.13 -17.65 -5.48
N ASP A 116 9.16 -18.10 -4.71
CA ASP A 116 8.10 -18.99 -5.16
C ASP A 116 6.88 -18.15 -5.56
N LEU A 117 6.71 -17.92 -6.87
CA LEU A 117 5.65 -17.07 -7.40
C LEU A 117 4.24 -17.59 -7.08
N GLU A 118 4.05 -18.89 -7.04
CA GLU A 118 2.74 -19.49 -6.69
C GLU A 118 2.40 -19.14 -5.25
N ARG A 119 3.35 -19.28 -4.36
CA ARG A 119 3.18 -18.93 -2.95
C ARG A 119 3.00 -17.42 -2.74
N GLU A 120 3.81 -16.58 -3.42
CA GLU A 120 3.75 -15.13 -3.22
C GLU A 120 2.44 -14.52 -3.72
N PHE A 121 1.87 -15.06 -4.79
CA PHE A 121 0.65 -14.53 -5.40
C PHE A 121 -0.62 -15.32 -5.08
N ALA A 122 -0.53 -16.40 -4.31
CA ALA A 122 -1.72 -17.07 -3.80
C ALA A 122 -2.38 -16.20 -2.72
N SER A 123 -3.58 -15.72 -2.99
CA SER A 123 -4.34 -14.97 -2.00
C SER A 123 -4.58 -15.80 -0.74
N PRO A 124 -4.36 -15.25 0.46
CA PRO A 124 -4.74 -15.94 1.70
C PRO A 124 -6.25 -16.01 1.90
N MET A 125 -7.00 -15.16 1.19
CA MET A 125 -8.45 -15.21 1.21
C MET A 125 -8.93 -16.25 0.22
N LYS A 126 -9.54 -17.28 0.76
CA LYS A 126 -10.25 -18.28 -0.03
C LYS A 126 -11.73 -17.90 -0.07
N SER A 127 -12.43 -18.40 -1.06
CA SER A 127 -13.87 -18.35 -1.10
C SER A 127 -14.50 -18.78 0.23
N VAL A 128 -15.42 -17.97 0.73
CA VAL A 128 -16.16 -18.26 1.97
C VAL A 128 -17.51 -18.86 1.61
N LEU A 129 -17.85 -20.00 2.21
CA LEU A 129 -19.17 -20.61 2.10
C LEU A 129 -20.15 -19.91 3.06
N VAL A 130 -21.15 -19.23 2.51
CA VAL A 130 -22.26 -18.67 3.27
C VAL A 130 -23.56 -19.32 2.77
N ASP A 131 -24.25 -20.03 3.67
CA ASP A 131 -25.50 -20.76 3.34
C ASP A 131 -25.35 -21.76 2.17
N GLY A 132 -24.16 -22.40 2.03
CA GLY A 132 -23.85 -23.32 0.95
C GLY A 132 -23.43 -22.64 -0.36
N VAL A 133 -23.23 -21.34 -0.34
CA VAL A 133 -22.75 -20.55 -1.46
C VAL A 133 -21.34 -20.05 -1.18
N GLU A 134 -20.45 -20.30 -2.13
CA GLU A 134 -19.05 -19.88 -2.03
C GLU A 134 -18.88 -18.43 -2.54
N TYR A 135 -18.38 -17.55 -1.68
CA TYR A 135 -18.10 -16.14 -2.02
C TYR A 135 -16.63 -15.85 -1.81
N SER A 136 -16.06 -15.00 -2.64
CA SER A 136 -14.73 -14.46 -2.41
C SER A 136 -14.84 -13.10 -1.70
N ASP A 137 -14.18 -12.98 -0.56
CA ASP A 137 -14.12 -11.74 0.26
C ASP A 137 -13.43 -10.57 -0.45
N LEU A 138 -12.87 -10.80 -1.65
CA LEU A 138 -12.00 -9.84 -2.34
C LEU A 138 -12.49 -9.42 -3.71
N LEU A 139 -13.76 -9.51 -3.97
CA LEU A 139 -14.28 -8.79 -5.12
C LEU A 139 -14.17 -7.29 -4.81
N GLY A 140 -13.21 -6.61 -5.45
CA GLY A 140 -13.14 -5.16 -5.40
C GLY A 140 -14.45 -4.54 -5.88
N TYR A 141 -14.71 -3.28 -5.52
CA TYR A 141 -15.93 -2.56 -5.88
C TYR A 141 -16.24 -2.59 -7.40
N GLY A 142 -15.21 -2.59 -8.24
CA GLY A 142 -15.34 -2.72 -9.70
C GLY A 142 -15.80 -4.13 -10.14
N ASP A 143 -15.35 -5.15 -9.44
CA ASP A 143 -15.75 -6.54 -9.68
C ASP A 143 -17.18 -6.80 -9.22
N TYR A 144 -17.58 -6.14 -8.13
CA TYR A 144 -18.94 -6.10 -7.67
C TYR A 144 -19.88 -5.50 -8.72
N GLN A 145 -19.54 -4.36 -9.31
CA GLN A 145 -20.34 -3.76 -10.38
C GLN A 145 -20.46 -4.66 -11.61
N SER A 146 -19.37 -5.36 -11.99
CA SER A 146 -19.41 -6.27 -13.13
C SER A 146 -20.22 -7.54 -12.86
N LEU A 147 -20.25 -8.02 -11.61
CA LEU A 147 -21.11 -9.13 -11.20
C LEU A 147 -22.58 -8.72 -11.13
N THR A 148 -22.87 -7.55 -10.54
CA THR A 148 -24.25 -7.02 -10.45
C THR A 148 -24.82 -6.66 -11.82
N ALA A 149 -24.00 -6.22 -12.78
CA ALA A 149 -24.42 -5.97 -14.15
C ALA A 149 -24.79 -7.27 -14.93
N GLN A 150 -24.41 -8.43 -14.44
CA GLN A 150 -24.84 -9.73 -15.01
C GLN A 150 -26.15 -10.25 -14.42
N PHE A 151 -26.64 -9.60 -13.37
CA PHE A 151 -27.91 -9.92 -12.72
C PHE A 151 -28.90 -8.78 -13.02
N ASP A 152 -30.04 -9.14 -13.60
CA ASP A 152 -31.13 -8.21 -13.93
C ASP A 152 -31.56 -7.41 -12.69
N ASP A 153 -32.07 -6.16 -12.90
CA ASP A 153 -32.51 -5.21 -11.88
C ASP A 153 -33.59 -5.73 -10.89
N SER A 154 -34.06 -6.95 -11.08
CA SER A 154 -34.98 -7.64 -10.19
C SER A 154 -34.34 -8.27 -8.96
N CYS A 155 -33.02 -8.31 -8.86
CA CYS A 155 -32.28 -8.87 -7.72
C CYS A 155 -32.22 -7.88 -6.58
N GLY A 156 -32.91 -8.18 -5.50
CA GLY A 156 -33.08 -7.31 -4.33
C GLY A 156 -31.79 -6.86 -3.65
N ALA A 157 -31.96 -5.94 -2.72
CA ALA A 157 -30.93 -5.15 -2.06
C ALA A 157 -29.72 -5.95 -1.57
N VAL A 158 -28.53 -5.48 -1.95
CA VAL A 158 -27.25 -5.91 -1.42
C VAL A 158 -27.06 -5.32 -0.03
N SER A 159 -26.90 -6.17 0.95
CA SER A 159 -26.63 -5.77 2.32
C SER A 159 -25.18 -6.08 2.68
N TYR A 160 -24.46 -5.09 3.21
CA TYR A 160 -23.15 -5.28 3.78
C TYR A 160 -23.31 -5.73 5.25
N LYS A 161 -22.79 -6.90 5.57
CA LYS A 161 -22.68 -7.34 6.95
C LYS A 161 -21.21 -7.64 7.24
N ASP A 162 -20.66 -6.98 8.25
CA ASP A 162 -19.33 -7.22 8.82
C ASP A 162 -18.14 -6.96 7.89
N ALA A 163 -18.09 -5.80 7.22
CA ALA A 163 -16.97 -5.39 6.33
C ALA A 163 -16.56 -6.39 5.23
N ALA A 164 -17.13 -7.58 5.23
CA ALA A 164 -17.11 -8.51 4.12
C ALA A 164 -18.31 -8.19 3.22
N TYR A 165 -18.08 -8.06 1.92
CA TYR A 165 -19.16 -7.87 0.95
C TYR A 165 -19.95 -9.18 0.85
N ILE A 166 -21.00 -9.35 1.66
CA ILE A 166 -21.89 -10.49 1.55
C ILE A 166 -22.99 -10.10 0.56
N LEU A 167 -22.93 -10.67 -0.62
CA LEU A 167 -24.02 -10.62 -1.58
C LEU A 167 -25.13 -11.58 -1.09
N LYS A 168 -26.21 -11.07 -0.48
CA LYS A 168 -27.43 -11.85 -0.26
C LYS A 168 -28.22 -11.82 -1.56
N PHE A 169 -28.11 -12.94 -2.29
CA PHE A 169 -29.02 -13.18 -3.41
C PHE A 169 -30.37 -13.69 -2.89
N ASN A 170 -31.44 -13.24 -3.54
CA ASN A 170 -32.75 -13.84 -3.35
C ASN A 170 -32.68 -15.32 -3.79
N THR A 171 -33.32 -16.19 -3.04
CA THR A 171 -33.29 -17.65 -3.17
C THR A 171 -33.77 -18.21 -4.52
N GLU A 172 -34.18 -17.36 -5.45
CA GLU A 172 -34.65 -17.73 -6.78
C GLU A 172 -33.58 -17.83 -7.87
N TYR A 173 -32.33 -17.38 -7.59
CA TYR A 173 -31.24 -17.47 -8.55
C TYR A 173 -30.36 -18.68 -8.25
N PRO A 174 -30.23 -19.63 -9.18
CA PRO A 174 -29.35 -20.77 -8.99
C PRO A 174 -27.89 -20.29 -9.02
N VAL A 175 -27.26 -20.22 -7.85
CA VAL A 175 -25.84 -19.91 -7.65
C VAL A 175 -24.93 -20.97 -8.28
N SER A 176 -25.47 -22.05 -8.82
CA SER A 176 -24.81 -23.08 -9.60
C SER A 176 -24.09 -22.61 -10.87
N LYS A 177 -24.09 -21.29 -11.17
CA LYS A 177 -23.38 -20.68 -12.32
C LYS A 177 -22.13 -19.88 -11.93
N LEU A 178 -21.84 -19.69 -10.65
CA LEU A 178 -20.58 -19.10 -10.24
C LEU A 178 -19.51 -20.21 -10.24
N ASP A 179 -18.63 -20.16 -11.20
CA ASP A 179 -17.46 -21.04 -11.26
C ASP A 179 -16.47 -20.61 -10.17
N SER A 180 -16.37 -21.41 -9.10
CA SER A 180 -15.48 -21.13 -7.98
C SER A 180 -14.02 -21.05 -8.40
N ASP A 181 -13.60 -21.80 -9.41
CA ASP A 181 -12.24 -21.79 -9.92
C ASP A 181 -11.96 -20.50 -10.69
N ALA A 182 -12.92 -20.02 -11.50
CA ALA A 182 -12.83 -18.74 -12.18
C ALA A 182 -12.79 -17.57 -11.18
N LEU A 183 -13.57 -17.65 -10.10
CA LEU A 183 -13.59 -16.66 -9.05
C LEU A 183 -12.26 -16.61 -8.29
N ASN A 184 -11.74 -17.76 -7.87
CA ASN A 184 -10.46 -17.86 -7.19
C ASN A 184 -9.30 -17.39 -8.07
N THR A 185 -9.31 -17.71 -9.36
CA THR A 185 -8.32 -17.22 -10.33
C THR A 185 -8.36 -15.70 -10.42
N LYS A 186 -9.53 -15.07 -10.38
CA LYS A 186 -9.67 -13.61 -10.40
C LYS A 186 -9.19 -12.98 -9.10
N VAL A 187 -9.44 -13.62 -7.96
CA VAL A 187 -8.93 -13.18 -6.64
C VAL A 187 -7.41 -13.20 -6.60
N ASP A 188 -6.78 -14.28 -7.07
CA ASP A 188 -5.33 -14.38 -7.12
C ASP A 188 -4.73 -13.35 -8.10
N ALA A 189 -5.38 -13.09 -9.23
CA ALA A 189 -4.95 -12.06 -10.18
C ALA A 189 -5.02 -10.65 -9.58
N ASN A 190 -6.07 -10.33 -8.83
CA ASN A 190 -6.19 -9.07 -8.12
C ASN A 190 -5.12 -8.93 -7.01
N TYR A 191 -4.91 -9.99 -6.23
CA TYR A 191 -3.88 -10.02 -5.20
C TYR A 191 -2.47 -9.83 -5.77
N LYS A 192 -2.15 -10.51 -6.89
CA LYS A 192 -0.89 -10.31 -7.62
C LYS A 192 -0.72 -8.85 -8.03
N ARG A 193 -1.76 -8.24 -8.60
CA ARG A 193 -1.73 -6.84 -9.02
C ARG A 193 -1.46 -5.92 -7.84
N ASP A 194 -2.16 -6.09 -6.72
CA ASP A 194 -2.01 -5.27 -5.53
C ASP A 194 -0.59 -5.35 -4.95
N ILE A 195 0.03 -6.54 -4.98
CA ILE A 195 1.42 -6.72 -4.56
C ILE A 195 2.38 -6.00 -5.51
N LEU A 196 2.22 -6.19 -6.83
CA LEU A 196 3.11 -5.56 -7.81
C LEU A 196 2.98 -4.03 -7.82
N ASP A 197 1.77 -3.49 -7.66
CA ASP A 197 1.54 -2.06 -7.51
C ASP A 197 2.20 -1.53 -6.22
N SER A 198 2.09 -2.26 -5.11
CA SER A 198 2.77 -1.92 -3.86
C SER A 198 4.31 -1.95 -4.01
N CYS A 199 4.86 -2.94 -4.73
CA CYS A 199 6.29 -3.00 -5.04
C CYS A 199 6.74 -1.81 -5.91
N GLU A 200 5.98 -1.46 -6.96
CA GLU A 200 6.28 -0.32 -7.82
C GLU A 200 6.32 0.98 -7.04
N ILE A 201 5.32 1.21 -6.20
CA ILE A 201 5.24 2.39 -5.33
C ILE A 201 6.43 2.41 -4.35
N ALA A 202 6.72 1.28 -3.69
CA ALA A 202 7.84 1.18 -2.75
C ALA A 202 9.18 1.52 -3.43
N ILE A 203 9.41 1.04 -4.66
CA ILE A 203 10.63 1.32 -5.42
C ILE A 203 10.69 2.79 -5.84
N LYS A 204 9.64 3.31 -6.49
CA LYS A 204 9.61 4.69 -7.02
C LYS A 204 9.68 5.75 -5.93
N TYR A 205 9.05 5.50 -4.79
CA TYR A 205 8.99 6.47 -3.69
C TYR A 205 10.05 6.24 -2.60
N LYS A 206 10.90 5.21 -2.73
CA LYS A 206 11.93 4.85 -1.74
C LYS A 206 12.70 6.04 -1.19
N GLY A 207 13.23 6.88 -2.08
CA GLY A 207 14.03 8.05 -1.66
C GLY A 207 13.22 9.16 -0.99
N TYR A 208 11.95 9.32 -1.33
CA TYR A 208 11.05 10.29 -0.71
C TYR A 208 10.61 9.80 0.68
N ILE A 209 10.20 8.53 0.77
CA ILE A 209 9.81 7.88 2.03
C ILE A 209 10.94 7.95 3.04
N GLN A 210 12.17 7.60 2.64
CA GLN A 210 13.34 7.64 3.53
C GLN A 210 13.62 9.04 4.06
N ARG A 211 13.55 10.07 3.20
CA ARG A 211 13.78 11.46 3.63
C ARG A 211 12.71 11.93 4.62
N GLU A 212 11.46 11.65 4.34
CA GLU A 212 10.36 12.07 5.19
C GLU A 212 10.38 11.31 6.53
N GLN A 213 10.74 10.02 6.51
CA GLN A 213 10.93 9.23 7.73
C GLN A 213 12.05 9.82 8.60
N GLN A 214 13.19 10.17 8.00
CA GLN A 214 14.29 10.81 8.73
C GLN A 214 13.88 12.15 9.37
N MET A 215 13.03 12.92 8.68
CA MET A 215 12.48 14.16 9.23
C MET A 215 11.54 13.88 10.39
N ALA A 216 10.64 12.91 10.25
CA ALA A 216 9.73 12.49 11.32
C ALA A 216 10.50 11.98 12.55
N ASP A 217 11.49 11.11 12.35
CA ASP A 217 12.34 10.59 13.42
C ASP A 217 13.11 11.71 14.13
N LYS A 218 13.57 12.71 13.38
CA LYS A 218 14.23 13.88 13.97
C LYS A 218 13.29 14.67 14.86
N ILE A 219 12.06 14.91 14.43
CA ILE A 219 11.06 15.64 15.25
C ILE A 219 10.70 14.83 16.48
N MET A 220 10.45 13.52 16.34
CA MET A 220 10.19 12.65 17.50
C MET A 220 11.33 12.66 18.54
N ARG A 221 12.59 12.72 18.08
CA ARG A 221 13.73 12.91 19.00
C ARG A 221 13.71 14.26 19.71
N LEU A 222 13.31 15.32 19.00
CA LEU A 222 13.19 16.66 19.58
C LEU A 222 12.01 16.78 20.54
N GLU A 223 10.94 16.02 20.33
CA GLU A 223 9.80 15.92 21.27
C GLU A 223 10.20 15.31 22.62
N ASN A 224 11.17 14.40 22.62
CA ASN A 224 11.70 13.79 23.84
C ASN A 224 12.72 14.66 24.59
N LEU A 225 13.17 15.77 23.98
CA LEU A 225 14.08 16.72 24.64
C LEU A 225 13.28 17.79 25.35
N THR A 226 13.18 17.63 26.67
CA THR A 226 12.47 18.60 27.52
C THR A 226 13.29 19.87 27.76
N ILE A 227 12.61 21.00 27.76
CA ILE A 227 13.15 22.30 28.15
C ILE A 227 12.85 22.47 29.65
N PRO A 228 13.84 22.76 30.51
CA PRO A 228 13.59 23.06 31.91
C PRO A 228 12.59 24.23 32.06
N GLU A 229 11.73 24.17 33.09
CA GLU A 229 10.71 25.21 33.31
C GLU A 229 11.30 26.59 33.60
N ASP A 230 12.52 26.62 34.17
CA ASP A 230 13.29 27.82 34.51
C ASP A 230 14.27 28.23 33.41
N PHE A 231 14.15 27.68 32.19
CA PHE A 231 15.09 27.95 31.09
C PHE A 231 15.02 29.42 30.65
N ASP A 232 16.14 30.11 30.71
CA ASP A 232 16.26 31.50 30.28
C ASP A 232 16.55 31.61 28.78
N PHE A 233 15.53 31.91 27.99
CA PHE A 233 15.61 32.07 26.52
C PHE A 233 16.47 33.30 26.10
N ASP A 234 16.71 34.27 26.99
CA ASP A 234 17.56 35.40 26.65
C ASP A 234 19.03 35.02 26.49
N ARG A 235 19.45 33.94 27.10
CA ARG A 235 20.82 33.43 26.98
C ARG A 235 21.13 32.83 25.60
N VAL A 236 20.08 32.58 24.78
CA VAL A 236 20.29 32.01 23.45
C VAL A 236 20.48 33.14 22.44
N GLU A 237 21.72 33.62 22.34
CA GLU A 237 22.08 34.78 21.50
C GLU A 237 21.83 34.55 20.00
N SER A 238 21.84 33.29 19.54
CA SER A 238 21.57 32.94 18.14
C SER A 238 20.12 33.11 17.69
N LEU A 239 19.19 33.33 18.63
CA LEU A 239 17.77 33.56 18.34
C LEU A 239 17.51 35.08 18.22
N SER A 240 16.64 35.47 17.29
CA SER A 240 16.16 36.81 17.17
C SER A 240 15.39 37.25 18.44
N ILE A 241 15.34 38.55 18.70
CA ILE A 241 14.60 39.11 19.84
C ILE A 241 13.13 38.69 19.79
N GLU A 242 12.53 38.67 18.60
CA GLU A 242 11.14 38.25 18.41
C GLU A 242 10.94 36.76 18.74
N CYS A 243 11.84 35.87 18.30
CA CYS A 243 11.80 34.47 18.65
C CYS A 243 11.89 34.26 20.16
N ARG A 244 12.83 34.93 20.84
CA ARG A 244 12.97 34.83 22.31
C ARG A 244 11.70 35.29 23.05
N GLN A 245 11.10 36.42 22.59
CA GLN A 245 9.82 36.88 23.17
C GLN A 245 8.68 35.91 22.97
N LYS A 246 8.58 35.29 21.78
CA LYS A 246 7.56 34.23 21.50
C LYS A 246 7.79 33.01 22.37
N LEU A 247 9.02 32.53 22.48
CA LEU A 247 9.34 31.37 23.33
C LEU A 247 9.02 31.62 24.81
N LYS A 248 9.33 32.82 25.34
CA LYS A 248 8.93 33.19 26.68
C LYS A 248 7.40 33.22 26.87
N ARG A 249 6.68 33.71 25.86
CA ARG A 249 5.23 33.82 25.91
C ARG A 249 4.55 32.45 25.88
N TYR A 250 5.04 31.52 25.02
CA TYR A 250 4.43 30.19 24.82
C TYR A 250 4.98 29.14 25.77
N ALA A 251 6.12 29.38 26.38
CA ALA A 251 6.77 28.49 27.33
C ALA A 251 6.77 27.00 26.87
N PRO A 252 7.40 26.69 25.73
CA PRO A 252 7.39 25.33 25.20
C PRO A 252 8.07 24.37 26.18
N ARG A 253 7.51 23.17 26.32
CA ARG A 253 8.04 22.12 27.20
C ARG A 253 9.08 21.24 26.54
N THR A 254 9.09 21.21 25.21
CA THR A 254 10.04 20.40 24.44
C THR A 254 10.68 21.21 23.31
N ILE A 255 11.82 20.75 22.83
CA ILE A 255 12.51 21.39 21.69
C ILE A 255 11.64 21.36 20.42
N ALA A 256 10.81 20.32 20.22
CA ALA A 256 9.91 20.25 19.07
C ALA A 256 8.76 21.29 19.12
N GLN A 257 8.42 21.78 20.31
CA GLN A 257 7.40 22.82 20.50
C GLN A 257 7.99 24.23 20.37
N ALA A 258 9.30 24.34 20.45
CA ALA A 258 10.03 25.62 20.35
C ALA A 258 10.34 26.01 18.90
#